data_18597ae7a22dece61208ed568b66b59e
#
_entry.id   18597ae7a22dece61208ed568b66b59e
#
_cell.length_a   1.000
_cell.length_b   1.000
_cell.length_c   1.000
_cell.angle_alpha   90.00
_cell.angle_beta   90.00
_cell.angle_gamma   90.00
#
_symmetry.space_group_name_H-M   'P 1'
#
loop_
_entity.id
_entity.type
_entity.pdbx_description
1 polymer ?
#
loop_
_entity_poly.entity_id
_entity_poly.type
_entity_poly.pdbx_seq_one_letter_code
_entity_poly.pdbx_strand_id
1 'polypeptide(L)'
;MIVVENLCKQFGKLQVLDHVNLTCSKGECIALIGPNACGKTTLIKSILGMVIPDSGSIRFNGEFINRQYLYRNSIGYMPQIGRYPDNMSIGQIMEMIREIRNYQSNTDEELLEAFKLKDLFQKRMRTLSGGTTQKVSATLAFLFHPQVLILDEPTAGLDPLASEILKEKIVKEKKNGRLILITSHLLSELDDLVTQIVFMQEGRVHFHKTVEALKLDTGEEKLSKAISSILKQSQHE
;
A
#
# COMPACT_ATOMS: atom_id res chain seq x y z
N MET A 1 12.81 -8.91 0.30
CA MET A 1 11.98 -8.35 1.37
C MET A 1 10.62 -9.07 1.44
N ILE A 2 9.77 -8.94 0.46
CA ILE A 2 8.55 -9.76 0.33
C ILE A 2 8.68 -10.63 -0.91
N VAL A 3 8.44 -11.94 -0.76
CA VAL A 3 8.41 -12.90 -1.87
C VAL A 3 7.11 -13.68 -1.79
N VAL A 4 6.37 -13.66 -2.88
CA VAL A 4 5.10 -14.39 -3.07
C VAL A 4 5.34 -15.43 -4.15
N GLU A 5 5.03 -16.70 -3.86
CA GLU A 5 5.29 -17.82 -4.78
C GLU A 5 4.02 -18.65 -4.98
N ASN A 6 3.56 -18.73 -6.22
CA ASN A 6 2.42 -19.53 -6.68
C ASN A 6 1.16 -19.36 -5.81
N LEU A 7 0.88 -18.12 -5.39
CA LEU A 7 -0.19 -17.82 -4.45
C LEU A 7 -1.55 -17.95 -5.10
N CYS A 8 -2.41 -18.80 -4.52
CA CYS A 8 -3.78 -18.99 -4.97
C CYS A 8 -4.77 -18.67 -3.85
N LYS A 9 -5.90 -18.06 -4.23
CA LYS A 9 -7.02 -17.81 -3.32
C LYS A 9 -8.36 -17.86 -4.04
N GLN A 10 -9.29 -18.64 -3.49
CA GLN A 10 -10.65 -18.77 -3.96
C GLN A 10 -11.63 -18.37 -2.85
N PHE A 11 -12.71 -17.71 -3.22
CA PHE A 11 -13.86 -17.45 -2.35
C PHE A 11 -15.11 -18.09 -2.96
N GLY A 12 -15.58 -19.18 -2.36
CA GLY A 12 -16.62 -19.99 -2.95
C GLY A 12 -16.19 -20.56 -4.31
N LYS A 13 -16.83 -20.12 -5.39
CA LYS A 13 -16.47 -20.54 -6.76
C LYS A 13 -15.58 -19.53 -7.49
N LEU A 14 -15.31 -18.36 -6.89
CA LEU A 14 -14.56 -17.29 -7.53
C LEU A 14 -13.08 -17.42 -7.23
N GLN A 15 -12.27 -17.70 -8.25
CA GLN A 15 -10.80 -17.62 -8.17
C GLN A 15 -10.39 -16.14 -8.17
N VAL A 16 -9.78 -15.68 -7.07
CA VAL A 16 -9.40 -14.27 -6.89
C VAL A 16 -7.90 -14.06 -7.02
N LEU A 17 -7.09 -15.04 -6.63
CA LEU A 17 -5.65 -15.08 -6.92
C LEU A 17 -5.34 -16.42 -7.56
N ASP A 18 -4.63 -16.38 -8.69
CA ASP A 18 -4.30 -17.54 -9.50
C ASP A 18 -2.81 -17.56 -9.83
N HIS A 19 -2.06 -18.40 -9.11
CA HIS A 19 -0.60 -18.60 -9.25
C HIS A 19 0.20 -17.28 -9.26
N VAL A 20 -0.16 -16.36 -8.36
CA VAL A 20 0.52 -15.06 -8.25
C VAL A 20 1.95 -15.26 -7.76
N ASN A 21 2.90 -14.73 -8.55
CA ASN A 21 4.32 -14.65 -8.20
C ASN A 21 4.72 -13.16 -8.17
N LEU A 22 5.38 -12.73 -7.08
CA LEU A 22 5.80 -11.36 -6.90
C LEU A 22 7.01 -11.29 -5.97
N THR A 23 8.03 -10.53 -6.37
CA THR A 23 9.18 -10.22 -5.52
C THR A 23 9.28 -8.71 -5.35
N CYS A 24 9.39 -8.26 -4.09
CA CYS A 24 9.53 -6.85 -3.74
C CYS A 24 10.77 -6.68 -2.86
N SER A 25 11.64 -5.74 -3.23
CA SER A 25 12.93 -5.51 -2.57
C SER A 25 12.97 -4.18 -1.81
N LYS A 26 13.95 -4.00 -0.95
CA LYS A 26 14.18 -2.74 -0.23
C LYS A 26 14.46 -1.61 -1.21
N GLY A 27 13.97 -0.41 -0.90
CA GLY A 27 14.18 0.80 -1.71
C GLY A 27 13.28 0.88 -2.94
N GLU A 28 12.50 -0.14 -3.21
CA GLU A 28 11.51 -0.12 -4.30
C GLU A 28 10.22 0.57 -3.87
N CYS A 29 9.65 1.33 -4.78
CA CYS A 29 8.28 1.82 -4.70
C CYS A 29 7.50 1.19 -5.86
N ILE A 30 6.65 0.23 -5.54
CA ILE A 30 5.95 -0.62 -6.51
C ILE A 30 4.50 -0.20 -6.58
N ALA A 31 4.01 0.18 -7.77
CA ALA A 31 2.58 0.35 -7.98
C ALA A 31 1.94 -0.98 -8.39
N LEU A 32 0.95 -1.39 -7.60
CA LEU A 32 0.08 -2.52 -7.91
C LEU A 32 -1.18 -1.99 -8.59
N ILE A 33 -1.28 -2.15 -9.89
CA ILE A 33 -2.35 -1.61 -10.73
C ILE A 33 -3.17 -2.71 -11.41
N GLY A 34 -4.34 -2.37 -11.88
CA GLY A 34 -5.24 -3.28 -12.59
C GLY A 34 -6.70 -2.91 -12.36
N PRO A 35 -7.64 -3.52 -13.09
CA PRO A 35 -9.06 -3.25 -12.97
C PRO A 35 -9.61 -3.57 -11.58
N ASN A 36 -10.82 -3.09 -11.30
CA ASN A 36 -11.51 -3.44 -10.06
C ASN A 36 -11.74 -4.96 -9.99
N ALA A 37 -11.70 -5.50 -8.79
CA ALA A 37 -11.87 -6.93 -8.50
C ALA A 37 -10.79 -7.86 -9.11
N CYS A 38 -9.68 -7.36 -9.65
CA CYS A 38 -8.60 -8.19 -10.20
C CYS A 38 -7.72 -8.89 -9.15
N GLY A 39 -7.99 -8.71 -7.85
CA GLY A 39 -7.27 -9.41 -6.77
C GLY A 39 -6.29 -8.55 -5.95
N LYS A 40 -6.04 -7.26 -6.28
CA LYS A 40 -5.07 -6.40 -5.57
C LYS A 40 -5.26 -6.38 -4.05
N THR A 41 -6.47 -6.07 -3.59
CA THR A 41 -6.79 -6.02 -2.16
C THR A 41 -6.65 -7.39 -1.49
N THR A 42 -6.96 -8.47 -2.20
CA THR A 42 -6.79 -9.84 -1.69
C THR A 42 -5.31 -10.19 -1.55
N LEU A 43 -4.48 -9.82 -2.52
CA LEU A 43 -3.03 -9.98 -2.44
C LEU A 43 -2.45 -9.19 -1.25
N ILE A 44 -2.80 -7.91 -1.11
CA ILE A 44 -2.40 -7.08 0.04
C ILE A 44 -2.82 -7.74 1.37
N LYS A 45 -4.07 -8.14 1.49
CA LYS A 45 -4.59 -8.80 2.70
C LYS A 45 -3.90 -10.13 2.97
N SER A 46 -3.48 -10.87 1.94
CA SER A 46 -2.69 -12.09 2.10
C SER A 46 -1.29 -11.79 2.61
N ILE A 47 -0.62 -10.75 2.09
CA ILE A 47 0.68 -10.28 2.59
C ILE A 47 0.57 -9.81 4.05
N LEU A 48 -0.53 -9.16 4.42
CA LEU A 48 -0.81 -8.74 5.79
C LEU A 48 -1.26 -9.90 6.71
N GLY A 49 -1.44 -11.13 6.15
CA GLY A 49 -1.94 -12.29 6.90
C GLY A 49 -3.38 -12.14 7.38
N MET A 50 -4.17 -11.23 6.76
CA MET A 50 -5.60 -11.04 7.01
C MET A 50 -6.45 -12.00 6.17
N VAL A 51 -5.89 -12.51 5.08
CA VAL A 51 -6.47 -13.56 4.23
C VAL A 51 -5.48 -14.71 4.18
N ILE A 52 -5.95 -15.93 4.46
CA ILE A 52 -5.14 -17.14 4.35
C ILE A 52 -5.26 -17.65 2.92
N PRO A 53 -4.15 -17.77 2.18
CA PRO A 53 -4.14 -18.38 0.85
C PRO A 53 -4.56 -19.86 0.91
N ASP A 54 -5.09 -20.39 -0.20
CA ASP A 54 -5.42 -21.81 -0.31
C ASP A 54 -4.19 -22.64 -0.69
N SER A 55 -3.27 -22.04 -1.47
CA SER A 55 -1.97 -22.63 -1.80
C SER A 55 -0.92 -21.55 -2.08
N GLY A 56 0.33 -21.98 -2.26
CA GLY A 56 1.47 -21.11 -2.42
C GLY A 56 2.08 -20.64 -1.10
N SER A 57 3.01 -19.71 -1.18
CA SER A 57 3.71 -19.22 -0.01
C SER A 57 3.99 -17.71 -0.06
N ILE A 58 4.11 -17.09 1.10
CA ILE A 58 4.59 -15.72 1.26
C ILE A 58 5.74 -15.74 2.26
N ARG A 59 6.85 -15.08 1.89
CA ARG A 59 7.98 -14.85 2.80
C ARG A 59 8.18 -13.36 3.04
N PHE A 60 8.52 -13.04 4.27
CA PHE A 60 8.91 -11.71 4.69
C PHE A 60 10.33 -11.78 5.27
N ASN A 61 11.29 -11.06 4.67
CA ASN A 61 12.70 -11.12 5.02
C ASN A 61 13.29 -12.57 5.02
N GLY A 62 12.82 -13.43 4.10
CA GLY A 62 13.24 -14.83 3.96
C GLY A 62 12.43 -15.82 4.80
N GLU A 63 11.66 -15.38 5.78
CA GLU A 63 10.86 -16.24 6.66
C GLU A 63 9.41 -16.36 6.17
N PHE A 64 8.84 -17.57 6.24
CA PHE A 64 7.43 -17.78 5.94
C PHE A 64 6.54 -17.07 6.95
N ILE A 65 5.53 -16.34 6.45
CA ILE A 65 4.59 -15.62 7.33
C ILE A 65 3.47 -16.49 7.91
N ASN A 66 3.44 -17.78 7.59
CA ASN A 66 2.40 -18.70 8.00
C ASN A 66 2.28 -18.77 9.53
N ARG A 67 1.09 -18.37 10.05
CA ARG A 67 0.75 -18.35 11.49
C ARG A 67 1.65 -17.46 12.36
N GLN A 68 2.51 -16.65 11.77
CA GLN A 68 3.29 -15.64 12.47
C GLN A 68 2.60 -14.28 12.33
N TYR A 69 2.74 -13.41 13.33
CA TYR A 69 2.17 -12.06 13.32
C TYR A 69 3.21 -10.96 13.59
N LEU A 70 4.36 -11.31 14.16
CA LEU A 70 5.38 -10.33 14.57
C LEU A 70 5.95 -9.52 13.39
N TYR A 71 6.03 -10.10 12.18
CA TYR A 71 6.47 -9.39 10.99
C TYR A 71 5.62 -8.15 10.68
N ARG A 72 4.34 -8.13 11.12
CA ARG A 72 3.43 -6.98 10.95
C ARG A 72 3.93 -5.74 11.68
N ASN A 73 4.76 -5.88 12.73
CA ASN A 73 5.37 -4.76 13.42
C ASN A 73 6.31 -3.97 12.49
N SER A 74 6.83 -4.61 11.45
CA SER A 74 7.67 -3.97 10.43
C SER A 74 6.87 -3.41 9.25
N ILE A 75 5.53 -3.51 9.26
CA ILE A 75 4.65 -3.05 8.19
C ILE A 75 3.78 -1.88 8.69
N GLY A 76 3.80 -0.78 7.94
CA GLY A 76 2.81 0.28 8.02
C GLY A 76 1.73 0.05 6.95
N TYR A 77 0.48 0.01 7.34
CA TYR A 77 -0.63 -0.20 6.43
C TYR A 77 -1.62 0.95 6.47
N MET A 78 -1.88 1.54 5.32
CA MET A 78 -2.92 2.53 5.10
C MET A 78 -3.99 1.90 4.20
N PRO A 79 -5.15 1.51 4.75
CA PRO A 79 -6.25 0.96 3.95
C PRO A 79 -6.95 2.06 3.15
N GLN A 80 -7.59 1.71 2.04
CA GLN A 80 -8.39 2.62 1.23
C GLN A 80 -9.47 3.34 2.05
N ILE A 81 -10.10 2.65 3.00
CA ILE A 81 -11.06 3.21 3.95
C ILE A 81 -10.61 2.82 5.36
N GLY A 82 -10.09 3.79 6.10
CA GLY A 82 -9.74 3.63 7.50
C GLY A 82 -11.01 3.47 8.36
N ARG A 83 -11.10 2.36 9.09
CA ARG A 83 -12.18 2.11 10.05
C ARG A 83 -11.61 2.06 11.45
N TYR A 84 -12.07 2.94 12.30
CA TYR A 84 -11.62 3.10 13.68
C TYR A 84 -12.83 3.09 14.62
N PRO A 85 -12.66 2.77 15.91
CA PRO A 85 -13.74 2.85 16.88
C PRO A 85 -14.35 4.26 16.92
N ASP A 86 -15.63 4.37 16.59
CA ASP A 86 -16.35 5.62 16.39
C ASP A 86 -16.31 6.58 17.58
N ASN A 87 -16.33 6.05 18.79
CA ASN A 87 -16.39 6.82 20.02
C ASN A 87 -15.01 7.25 20.56
N MET A 88 -13.92 6.71 20.03
CA MET A 88 -12.56 7.11 20.41
C MET A 88 -12.18 8.41 19.70
N SER A 89 -11.41 9.24 20.39
CA SER A 89 -10.78 10.43 19.79
C SER A 89 -9.51 10.06 19.02
N ILE A 90 -9.00 10.98 18.17
CA ILE A 90 -7.74 10.78 17.45
C ILE A 90 -6.61 10.45 18.45
N GLY A 91 -6.49 11.22 19.54
CA GLY A 91 -5.47 10.97 20.55
C GLY A 91 -5.59 9.60 21.19
N GLN A 92 -6.81 9.15 21.50
CA GLN A 92 -7.06 7.81 22.06
C GLN A 92 -6.70 6.69 21.07
N ILE A 93 -6.97 6.87 19.77
CA ILE A 93 -6.53 5.91 18.74
C ILE A 93 -5.01 5.82 18.69
N MET A 94 -4.31 6.96 18.69
CA MET A 94 -2.85 7.00 18.67
C MET A 94 -2.25 6.27 19.88
N GLU A 95 -2.78 6.54 21.08
CA GLU A 95 -2.33 5.89 22.32
C GLU A 95 -2.61 4.38 22.28
N MET A 96 -3.83 3.97 21.95
CA MET A 96 -4.20 2.55 21.83
C MET A 96 -3.25 1.78 20.90
N ILE A 97 -2.89 2.36 19.74
CA ILE A 97 -1.98 1.68 18.80
C ILE A 97 -0.55 1.62 19.35
N ARG A 98 -0.08 2.66 20.07
CA ARG A 98 1.22 2.63 20.77
C ARG A 98 1.26 1.52 21.82
N GLU A 99 0.23 1.40 22.63
CA GLU A 99 0.10 0.34 23.66
C GLU A 99 0.07 -1.06 23.03
N ILE A 100 -0.76 -1.29 21.99
CA ILE A 100 -0.86 -2.58 21.31
C ILE A 100 0.49 -3.01 20.72
N ARG A 101 1.25 -2.05 20.19
CA ARG A 101 2.58 -2.32 19.62
C ARG A 101 3.68 -2.42 20.69
N ASN A 102 3.39 -2.07 21.93
CA ASN A 102 4.39 -1.95 23.00
C ASN A 102 5.65 -1.19 22.54
N TYR A 103 5.43 -0.07 21.82
CA TYR A 103 6.49 0.65 21.14
C TYR A 103 7.17 1.63 22.08
N GLN A 104 8.46 1.40 22.35
CA GLN A 104 9.25 2.15 23.33
C GLN A 104 10.15 3.23 22.69
N SER A 105 10.26 3.25 21.36
CA SER A 105 11.10 4.20 20.64
C SER A 105 10.33 5.46 20.24
N ASN A 106 11.07 6.49 19.77
CA ASN A 106 10.45 7.70 19.24
C ASN A 106 9.61 7.38 18.00
N THR A 107 8.40 7.92 17.95
CA THR A 107 7.49 7.80 16.82
C THR A 107 7.79 8.85 15.75
N ASP A 108 7.45 8.53 14.50
CA ASP A 108 7.47 9.48 13.39
C ASP A 108 6.24 10.38 13.43
N GLU A 109 6.40 11.60 13.92
CA GLU A 109 5.31 12.57 14.06
C GLU A 109 5.23 13.57 12.89
N GLU A 110 6.03 13.41 11.85
CA GLU A 110 6.11 14.34 10.73
C GLU A 110 4.72 14.59 10.07
N LEU A 111 3.98 13.54 9.73
CA LEU A 111 2.63 13.67 9.19
C LEU A 111 1.62 14.18 10.23
N LEU A 112 1.80 13.83 11.50
CA LEU A 112 0.95 14.31 12.59
C LEU A 112 1.00 15.84 12.69
N GLU A 113 2.19 16.41 12.56
CA GLU A 113 2.44 17.85 12.58
C GLU A 113 2.00 18.52 11.28
N ALA A 114 2.41 17.99 10.13
CA ALA A 114 2.10 18.55 8.82
C ALA A 114 0.59 18.61 8.54
N PHE A 115 -0.16 17.61 8.98
CA PHE A 115 -1.64 17.59 8.89
C PHE A 115 -2.35 18.31 10.03
N LYS A 116 -1.61 18.90 10.99
CA LYS A 116 -2.13 19.59 12.18
C LYS A 116 -3.12 18.75 12.98
N LEU A 117 -2.88 17.43 13.06
CA LEU A 117 -3.82 16.53 13.74
C LEU A 117 -3.79 16.69 15.26
N LYS A 118 -2.71 17.25 15.83
CA LYS A 118 -2.63 17.54 17.28
C LYS A 118 -3.76 18.48 17.72
N ASP A 119 -4.15 19.45 16.87
CA ASP A 119 -5.24 20.39 17.15
C ASP A 119 -6.62 19.70 17.21
N LEU A 120 -6.69 18.49 16.64
CA LEU A 120 -7.91 17.70 16.53
C LEU A 120 -7.92 16.49 17.47
N PHE A 121 -6.95 16.34 18.36
CA PHE A 121 -6.77 15.13 19.20
C PHE A 121 -8.01 14.75 20.03
N GLN A 122 -8.80 15.75 20.44
CA GLN A 122 -10.03 15.52 21.22
C GLN A 122 -11.25 15.20 20.35
N LYS A 123 -11.16 15.32 19.01
CA LYS A 123 -12.28 15.02 18.13
C LYS A 123 -12.47 13.51 18.00
N ARG A 124 -13.71 13.05 18.13
CA ARG A 124 -14.09 11.64 17.98
C ARG A 124 -14.06 11.22 16.50
N MET A 125 -13.65 9.99 16.23
CA MET A 125 -13.52 9.47 14.87
C MET A 125 -14.82 9.62 14.05
N ARG A 126 -15.98 9.35 14.64
CA ARG A 126 -17.30 9.49 13.98
C ARG A 126 -17.65 10.92 13.52
N THR A 127 -16.96 11.94 14.04
CA THR A 127 -17.21 13.34 13.69
C THR A 127 -16.25 13.89 12.64
N LEU A 128 -15.30 13.06 12.19
CA LEU A 128 -14.31 13.46 11.21
C LEU A 128 -14.86 13.38 9.78
N SER A 129 -14.40 14.26 8.91
CA SER A 129 -14.60 14.09 7.47
C SER A 129 -13.77 12.92 6.94
N GLY A 130 -14.15 12.38 5.79
CA GLY A 130 -13.39 11.31 5.13
C GLY A 130 -11.92 11.70 4.92
N GLY A 131 -11.64 12.91 4.44
CA GLY A 131 -10.27 13.40 4.26
C GLY A 131 -9.48 13.50 5.57
N THR A 132 -10.12 13.91 6.68
CA THR A 132 -9.44 13.92 7.99
C THR A 132 -9.17 12.49 8.49
N THR A 133 -10.10 11.56 8.30
CA THR A 133 -9.89 10.13 8.62
C THR A 133 -8.74 9.57 7.80
N GLN A 134 -8.62 9.95 6.53
CA GLN A 134 -7.53 9.54 5.65
C GLN A 134 -6.17 10.09 6.13
N LYS A 135 -6.11 11.35 6.60
CA LYS A 135 -4.93 11.95 7.23
C LYS A 135 -4.51 11.17 8.49
N VAL A 136 -5.45 10.77 9.33
CA VAL A 136 -5.18 9.92 10.51
C VAL A 136 -4.65 8.55 10.06
N SER A 137 -5.26 7.94 9.04
CA SER A 137 -4.84 6.65 8.49
C SER A 137 -3.41 6.69 7.95
N ALA A 138 -3.08 7.74 7.19
CA ALA A 138 -1.73 7.98 6.71
C ALA A 138 -0.75 8.12 7.87
N THR A 139 -1.04 8.99 8.84
CA THR A 139 -0.16 9.20 10.00
C THR A 139 0.13 7.88 10.74
N LEU A 140 -0.90 7.06 11.00
CA LEU A 140 -0.71 5.77 11.67
C LEU A 140 0.14 4.78 10.88
N ALA A 141 0.07 4.81 9.55
CA ALA A 141 0.87 3.92 8.71
C ALA A 141 2.37 4.22 8.80
N PHE A 142 2.77 5.49 8.97
CA PHE A 142 4.17 5.89 9.06
C PHE A 142 4.70 5.92 10.50
N LEU A 143 3.84 6.00 11.51
CA LEU A 143 4.12 6.36 12.89
C LEU A 143 5.29 5.58 13.54
N PHE A 144 5.47 4.32 13.19
CA PHE A 144 6.42 3.41 13.86
C PHE A 144 7.65 3.07 13.00
N HIS A 145 8.03 3.94 12.09
CA HIS A 145 9.20 3.76 11.21
C HIS A 145 9.22 2.39 10.52
N PRO A 146 8.14 1.96 9.84
CA PRO A 146 8.05 0.63 9.28
C PRO A 146 9.12 0.39 8.20
N GLN A 147 9.52 -0.87 8.02
CA GLN A 147 10.42 -1.27 6.93
C GLN A 147 9.68 -1.37 5.60
N VAL A 148 8.38 -1.67 5.66
CA VAL A 148 7.47 -1.78 4.52
C VAL A 148 6.26 -0.90 4.73
N LEU A 149 5.89 -0.14 3.72
CA LEU A 149 4.65 0.63 3.66
C LEU A 149 3.74 0.00 2.61
N ILE A 150 2.51 -0.33 2.99
CA ILE A 150 1.46 -0.77 2.08
C ILE A 150 0.37 0.30 2.11
N LEU A 151 0.20 1.00 1.00
CA LEU A 151 -0.66 2.18 0.88
C LEU A 151 -1.75 1.91 -0.18
N ASP A 152 -2.97 1.69 0.28
CA ASP A 152 -4.10 1.37 -0.58
C ASP A 152 -4.85 2.65 -0.94
N GLU A 153 -4.65 3.18 -2.16
CA GLU A 153 -5.17 4.46 -2.67
C GLU A 153 -4.90 5.65 -1.72
N PRO A 154 -3.64 5.94 -1.38
CA PRO A 154 -3.30 6.82 -0.27
C PRO A 154 -3.76 8.27 -0.45
N THR A 155 -3.88 8.76 -1.67
CA THR A 155 -4.28 10.15 -1.99
C THR A 155 -5.79 10.32 -2.12
N ALA A 156 -6.55 9.22 -2.21
CA ALA A 156 -7.99 9.27 -2.38
C ALA A 156 -8.68 10.01 -1.22
N GLY A 157 -9.46 11.04 -1.55
CA GLY A 157 -10.21 11.83 -0.57
C GLY A 157 -9.40 12.86 0.22
N LEU A 158 -8.10 12.99 -0.04
CA LEU A 158 -7.28 14.09 0.49
C LEU A 158 -7.48 15.37 -0.33
N ASP A 159 -7.36 16.52 0.35
CA ASP A 159 -7.21 17.80 -0.34
C ASP A 159 -5.83 17.87 -1.05
N PRO A 160 -5.66 18.77 -2.07
CA PRO A 160 -4.44 18.85 -2.85
C PRO A 160 -3.17 19.04 -2.00
N LEU A 161 -3.23 19.89 -0.97
CA LEU A 161 -2.07 20.15 -0.10
C LEU A 161 -1.69 18.90 0.70
N ALA A 162 -2.68 18.21 1.28
CA ALA A 162 -2.45 16.99 2.03
C ALA A 162 -1.92 15.85 1.13
N SER A 163 -2.39 15.78 -0.12
CA SER A 163 -1.88 14.85 -1.10
C SER A 163 -0.40 15.07 -1.40
N GLU A 164 0.02 16.33 -1.62
CA GLU A 164 1.44 16.67 -1.85
C GLU A 164 2.31 16.35 -0.62
N ILE A 165 1.88 16.71 0.59
CA ILE A 165 2.59 16.37 1.83
C ILE A 165 2.80 14.86 1.94
N LEU A 166 1.78 14.06 1.64
CA LEU A 166 1.88 12.60 1.69
C LEU A 166 2.82 12.05 0.62
N LYS A 167 2.78 12.58 -0.60
CA LYS A 167 3.71 12.20 -1.69
C LYS A 167 5.16 12.50 -1.33
N GLU A 168 5.44 13.69 -0.78
CA GLU A 168 6.77 14.06 -0.30
C GLU A 168 7.26 13.08 0.78
N LYS A 169 6.39 12.70 1.71
CA LYS A 169 6.70 11.70 2.73
C LYS A 169 7.00 10.33 2.13
N ILE A 170 6.23 9.87 1.15
CA ILE A 170 6.47 8.63 0.41
C ILE A 170 7.84 8.66 -0.28
N VAL A 171 8.17 9.75 -0.99
CA VAL A 171 9.48 9.92 -1.64
C VAL A 171 10.62 9.89 -0.63
N LYS A 172 10.46 10.54 0.52
CA LYS A 172 11.44 10.52 1.62
C LYS A 172 11.69 9.11 2.13
N GLU A 173 10.62 8.34 2.41
CA GLU A 173 10.75 6.97 2.90
C GLU A 173 11.35 6.01 1.85
N LYS A 174 11.03 6.21 0.56
CA LYS A 174 11.70 5.50 -0.55
C LYS A 174 13.21 5.76 -0.53
N LYS A 175 13.64 7.03 -0.40
CA LYS A 175 15.07 7.40 -0.30
C LYS A 175 15.75 6.81 0.94
N ASN A 176 15.01 6.60 2.02
CA ASN A 176 15.47 5.92 3.23
C ASN A 176 15.57 4.38 3.07
N GLY A 177 15.36 3.86 1.85
CA GLY A 177 15.47 2.43 1.55
C GLY A 177 14.27 1.59 2.01
N ARG A 178 13.12 2.19 2.32
CA ARG A 178 11.89 1.45 2.64
C ARG A 178 11.31 0.81 1.38
N LEU A 179 10.71 -0.35 1.53
CA LEU A 179 9.85 -0.92 0.50
C LEU A 179 8.47 -0.28 0.60
N ILE A 180 7.96 0.20 -0.53
CA ILE A 180 6.63 0.82 -0.59
C ILE A 180 5.80 0.11 -1.65
N LEU A 181 4.63 -0.39 -1.29
CA LEU A 181 3.65 -0.97 -2.18
C LEU A 181 2.42 -0.06 -2.21
N ILE A 182 2.09 0.50 -3.37
CA ILE A 182 0.99 1.46 -3.54
C ILE A 182 -0.03 0.87 -4.51
N THR A 183 -1.32 0.93 -4.17
CA THR A 183 -2.37 0.82 -5.18
C THR A 183 -2.83 2.21 -5.58
N SER A 184 -3.13 2.42 -6.85
CA SER A 184 -3.77 3.65 -7.33
C SER A 184 -4.56 3.39 -8.60
N HIS A 185 -5.67 4.11 -8.74
CA HIS A 185 -6.41 4.22 -9.99
C HIS A 185 -5.97 5.42 -10.83
N LEU A 186 -5.25 6.38 -10.22
CA LEU A 186 -4.75 7.59 -10.89
C LEU A 186 -3.28 7.42 -11.26
N LEU A 187 -3.04 6.86 -12.45
CA LEU A 187 -1.69 6.58 -12.95
C LEU A 187 -0.82 7.84 -13.04
N SER A 188 -1.43 9.01 -13.29
CA SER A 188 -0.71 10.29 -13.35
C SER A 188 -0.10 10.73 -12.02
N GLU A 189 -0.57 10.20 -10.90
CA GLU A 189 -0.01 10.50 -9.58
C GLU A 189 1.20 9.63 -9.23
N LEU A 190 1.48 8.61 -10.04
CA LEU A 190 2.53 7.63 -9.80
C LEU A 190 3.86 7.97 -10.47
N ASP A 191 3.87 8.85 -11.49
CA ASP A 191 5.03 9.09 -12.37
C ASP A 191 6.35 9.34 -11.60
N ASP A 192 6.31 10.16 -10.54
CA ASP A 192 7.50 10.52 -9.75
C ASP A 192 7.70 9.66 -8.49
N LEU A 193 6.69 8.86 -8.13
CA LEU A 193 6.71 8.09 -6.89
C LEU A 193 7.32 6.71 -7.11
N VAL A 194 6.92 6.01 -8.17
CA VAL A 194 7.15 4.58 -8.32
C VAL A 194 8.42 4.26 -9.11
N THR A 195 9.02 3.13 -8.78
CA THR A 195 10.17 2.57 -9.49
C THR A 195 9.76 1.39 -10.37
N GLN A 196 8.67 0.72 -10.01
CA GLN A 196 8.19 -0.49 -10.69
C GLN A 196 6.67 -0.53 -10.75
N ILE A 197 6.16 -1.20 -11.75
CA ILE A 197 4.74 -1.45 -11.97
C ILE A 197 4.48 -2.95 -12.00
N VAL A 198 3.50 -3.38 -11.21
CA VAL A 198 2.90 -4.71 -11.26
C VAL A 198 1.48 -4.56 -11.77
N PHE A 199 1.20 -5.11 -12.93
CA PHE A 199 -0.15 -5.12 -13.51
C PHE A 199 -0.83 -6.45 -13.23
N MET A 200 -1.99 -6.38 -12.58
CA MET A 200 -2.83 -7.54 -12.28
C MET A 200 -4.13 -7.49 -13.06
N GLN A 201 -4.53 -8.65 -13.58
CA GLN A 201 -5.83 -8.87 -14.19
C GLN A 201 -6.29 -10.29 -13.91
N GLU A 202 -7.58 -10.51 -13.62
CA GLU A 202 -8.17 -11.83 -13.41
C GLU A 202 -7.40 -12.72 -12.40
N GLY A 203 -6.92 -12.09 -11.33
CA GLY A 203 -6.19 -12.79 -10.27
C GLY A 203 -4.73 -13.13 -10.59
N ARG A 204 -4.20 -12.74 -11.73
CA ARG A 204 -2.82 -13.03 -12.18
C ARG A 204 -2.00 -11.76 -12.32
N VAL A 205 -0.69 -11.90 -12.17
CA VAL A 205 0.29 -10.86 -12.56
C VAL A 205 0.60 -11.04 -14.05
N HIS A 206 0.18 -10.08 -14.86
CA HIS A 206 0.46 -10.08 -16.31
C HIS A 206 1.86 -9.59 -16.60
N PHE A 207 2.31 -8.54 -15.91
CA PHE A 207 3.69 -8.09 -15.98
C PHE A 207 4.15 -7.44 -14.66
N HIS A 208 5.45 -7.48 -14.45
CA HIS A 208 6.18 -6.77 -13.42
C HIS A 208 7.42 -6.16 -14.08
N LYS A 209 7.43 -4.83 -14.25
CA LYS A 209 8.48 -4.11 -14.96
C LYS A 209 8.88 -2.84 -14.22
N THR A 210 10.14 -2.41 -14.42
CA THR A 210 10.56 -1.08 -13.97
C THR A 210 9.90 0.00 -14.83
N VAL A 211 9.76 1.21 -14.29
CA VAL A 211 9.21 2.36 -15.02
C VAL A 211 10.06 2.66 -16.25
N GLU A 212 11.39 2.57 -16.11
CA GLU A 212 12.34 2.78 -17.23
C GLU A 212 12.12 1.76 -18.35
N ALA A 213 12.00 0.47 -18.01
CA ALA A 213 11.75 -0.58 -19.00
C ALA A 213 10.40 -0.36 -19.70
N LEU A 214 9.34 0.03 -18.96
CA LEU A 214 8.04 0.34 -19.54
C LEU A 214 8.09 1.51 -20.54
N LYS A 215 8.79 2.60 -20.18
CA LYS A 215 8.96 3.76 -21.04
C LYS A 215 9.79 3.41 -22.30
N LEU A 216 10.83 2.61 -22.15
CA LEU A 216 11.68 2.16 -23.26
C LEU A 216 10.90 1.25 -24.23
N ASP A 217 10.17 0.27 -23.70
CA ASP A 217 9.41 -0.70 -24.51
C ASP A 217 8.30 -0.02 -25.33
N THR A 218 7.73 1.07 -24.82
CA THR A 218 6.59 1.75 -25.44
C THR A 218 6.95 3.01 -26.20
N GLY A 219 8.14 3.58 -25.97
CA GLY A 219 8.53 4.90 -26.48
C GLY A 219 7.77 6.08 -25.85
N GLU A 220 7.03 5.85 -24.78
CA GLU A 220 6.18 6.85 -24.13
C GLU A 220 6.89 7.48 -22.92
N GLU A 221 6.89 8.80 -22.82
CA GLU A 221 7.49 9.50 -21.69
C GLU A 221 6.63 9.42 -20.41
N LYS A 222 5.30 9.44 -20.56
CA LYS A 222 4.35 9.40 -19.45
C LYS A 222 3.98 7.97 -19.11
N LEU A 223 4.08 7.59 -17.83
CA LEU A 223 3.75 6.26 -17.33
C LEU A 223 2.31 5.83 -17.68
N SER A 224 1.35 6.75 -17.58
CA SER A 224 -0.05 6.49 -17.92
C SER A 224 -0.23 6.08 -19.39
N LYS A 225 0.52 6.71 -20.30
CA LYS A 225 0.52 6.35 -21.72
C LYS A 225 1.23 5.03 -21.98
N ALA A 226 2.39 4.81 -21.35
CA ALA A 226 3.15 3.56 -21.46
C ALA A 226 2.29 2.36 -21.04
N ILE A 227 1.62 2.44 -19.90
CA ILE A 227 0.72 1.39 -19.43
C ILE A 227 -0.43 1.18 -20.42
N SER A 228 -1.07 2.26 -20.89
CA SER A 228 -2.17 2.16 -21.86
C SER A 228 -1.76 1.51 -23.18
N SER A 229 -0.54 1.76 -23.65
CA SER A 229 0.01 1.16 -24.86
C SER A 229 0.22 -0.35 -24.71
N ILE A 230 0.78 -0.80 -23.59
CA ILE A 230 0.95 -2.23 -23.31
C ILE A 230 -0.39 -2.95 -23.20
N LEU A 231 -1.36 -2.35 -22.50
CA LEU A 231 -2.69 -2.95 -22.34
C LEU A 231 -3.45 -3.10 -23.67
N LYS A 232 -3.27 -2.16 -24.60
CA LYS A 232 -3.85 -2.27 -25.94
C LYS A 232 -3.19 -3.38 -26.77
N GLN A 233 -1.88 -3.54 -26.68
CA GLN A 233 -1.16 -4.64 -27.35
C GLN A 233 -1.62 -6.00 -26.87
N SER A 234 -1.76 -6.18 -25.55
CA SER A 234 -2.22 -7.46 -24.94
C SER A 234 -3.68 -7.83 -25.25
N GLN A 235 -4.50 -6.92 -25.79
CA GLN A 235 -5.89 -7.21 -26.22
C GLN A 235 -5.98 -7.67 -27.68
N HIS A 236 -4.90 -7.59 -28.44
CA HIS A 236 -4.82 -7.96 -29.87
C HIS A 236 -4.05 -9.27 -30.11
N GLU A 237 -3.52 -9.89 -29.05
CA GLU A 237 -2.99 -11.26 -29.03
C GLU A 237 -4.00 -12.24 -28.42
#